data_f3f32082dcd00c8a3d77348813488f81
#
_entry.id   f3f32082dcd00c8a3d77348813488f81
#
_cell.length_a   1.000
_cell.length_b   1.000
_cell.length_c   1.000
_cell.angle_alpha   90.00
_cell.angle_beta   90.00
_cell.angle_gamma   90.00
#
_symmetry.space_group_name_H-M   'P 1'
#
loop_
_entity.id
_entity.type
_entity.pdbx_description
1 polymer ?
#
loop_
_entity_poly.entity_id
_entity_poly.type
_entity_poly.pdbx_seq_one_letter_code
_entity_poly.pdbx_strand_id
1 'polypeptide(L)'
;MQTSKIDYKISQNNKFEAKTGTEIYKNSELDFFRSLFAPFSKRVYLVGGCVRDALLGREIYDYDIEVYDIEPLKFDELMASIRASGVGKSYFIYKYKNYDLGLPRSESKTGNSHKDFAVSYINDPSLASLRRDFTVNAMMMNIFNGEILDFYGGKKDLESKMLRHIDSEKFKEDPLRVLRGVQFSARLDFSIDDDTLELMKTLDLAHLSKDRINTELIKFFRSEHLEKGAFYLFKLSLFKEIFGVQIRKNDEFLSELKSARNFVDDERLFLYMLFGKFELDAKEILEKMRLPKSYFSILKEPFFKAIPSDRELLKIALNMPIKSWLGAYNKERIERAKELGVYERKFEPKIDVREILAAGFKNEMIAAEIKRRQELEISNYLSERKFIKS
;
A
#
# COMPACT_ATOMS: atom_id res chain seq x y z
N MET A 1 -16.03 1.88 -48.40
CA MET A 1 -16.43 2.77 -47.29
C MET A 1 -15.17 3.18 -46.55
N GLN A 2 -14.86 4.47 -46.63
CA GLN A 2 -13.63 5.03 -46.06
C GLN A 2 -13.76 5.11 -44.53
N THR A 3 -12.92 4.35 -43.82
CA THR A 3 -12.71 4.53 -42.39
C THR A 3 -11.76 5.69 -42.19
N SER A 4 -12.30 6.86 -41.77
CA SER A 4 -11.52 8.00 -41.38
C SER A 4 -10.66 7.63 -40.15
N LYS A 5 -9.34 7.62 -40.34
CA LYS A 5 -8.38 7.57 -39.25
C LYS A 5 -8.51 8.84 -38.43
N ILE A 6 -9.02 8.72 -37.22
CA ILE A 6 -8.98 9.78 -36.21
C ILE A 6 -7.63 9.64 -35.52
N ASP A 7 -6.62 10.38 -35.97
CA ASP A 7 -5.33 10.52 -35.30
C ASP A 7 -5.48 11.52 -34.15
N TYR A 8 -5.66 11.04 -32.93
CA TYR A 8 -5.53 11.86 -31.74
C TYR A 8 -4.05 11.96 -31.32
N LYS A 9 -3.40 13.07 -31.65
CA LYS A 9 -2.15 13.49 -31.01
C LYS A 9 -2.44 13.89 -29.57
N ILE A 10 -2.15 12.99 -28.62
CA ILE A 10 -2.15 13.31 -27.20
C ILE A 10 -0.76 13.85 -26.86
N SER A 11 -0.68 15.09 -26.42
CA SER A 11 0.57 15.70 -25.93
C SER A 11 1.03 15.00 -24.66
N GLN A 12 2.32 14.64 -24.60
CA GLN A 12 2.94 13.89 -23.49
C GLN A 12 3.18 14.74 -22.22
N ASN A 13 2.55 15.90 -22.05
CA ASN A 13 2.83 16.85 -20.96
C ASN A 13 1.58 17.33 -20.22
N ASN A 14 0.57 16.48 -19.97
CA ASN A 14 -0.50 16.83 -19.04
C ASN A 14 -0.25 16.14 -17.70
N LYS A 15 0.15 16.93 -16.69
CA LYS A 15 -0.10 16.58 -15.29
C LYS A 15 -1.59 16.29 -15.17
N PHE A 16 -1.93 15.06 -14.76
CA PHE A 16 -3.31 14.68 -14.49
C PHE A 16 -3.89 15.63 -13.45
N GLU A 17 -4.85 16.45 -13.82
CA GLU A 17 -5.75 17.07 -12.85
C GLU A 17 -6.71 15.96 -12.40
N ALA A 18 -6.42 15.35 -11.26
CA ALA A 18 -7.29 14.37 -10.64
C ALA A 18 -8.59 15.08 -10.27
N LYS A 19 -9.65 14.88 -11.04
CA LYS A 19 -10.99 15.34 -10.67
C LYS A 19 -11.51 14.45 -9.56
N THR A 20 -11.74 15.04 -8.41
CA THR A 20 -12.29 14.41 -7.22
C THR A 20 -13.79 14.69 -7.11
N GLY A 21 -14.50 13.83 -6.37
CA GLY A 21 -15.92 14.00 -6.10
C GLY A 21 -16.86 13.40 -7.15
N THR A 22 -18.13 13.73 -7.03
CA THR A 22 -19.20 13.20 -7.90
C THR A 22 -19.07 13.63 -9.35
N GLU A 23 -18.18 14.55 -9.67
CA GLU A 23 -17.97 15.07 -11.03
C GLU A 23 -16.92 14.30 -11.84
N ILE A 24 -16.36 13.21 -11.30
CA ILE A 24 -15.38 12.36 -12.01
C ILE A 24 -15.90 11.91 -13.39
N TYR A 25 -17.20 11.67 -13.51
CA TYR A 25 -17.80 11.30 -14.81
C TYR A 25 -17.68 12.42 -15.86
N LYS A 26 -17.46 13.69 -15.48
CA LYS A 26 -17.23 14.81 -16.39
C LYS A 26 -15.79 14.86 -16.92
N ASN A 27 -14.92 13.94 -16.52
CA ASN A 27 -13.56 13.86 -17.02
C ASN A 27 -13.56 13.64 -18.55
N SER A 28 -12.90 14.53 -19.29
CA SER A 28 -12.80 14.46 -20.76
C SER A 28 -12.07 13.21 -21.26
N GLU A 29 -11.25 12.57 -20.42
CA GLU A 29 -10.64 11.29 -20.77
C GLU A 29 -11.68 10.17 -20.95
N LEU A 30 -12.83 10.27 -20.30
CA LEU A 30 -13.94 9.35 -20.47
C LEU A 30 -14.72 9.59 -21.79
N ASP A 31 -14.52 10.72 -22.48
CA ASP A 31 -15.18 11.00 -23.76
C ASP A 31 -14.82 9.97 -24.83
N PHE A 32 -13.60 9.47 -24.81
CA PHE A 32 -13.17 8.39 -25.68
C PHE A 32 -14.04 7.14 -25.46
N PHE A 33 -14.22 6.72 -24.21
CA PHE A 33 -15.05 5.54 -23.87
C PHE A 33 -16.54 5.79 -24.11
N ARG A 34 -17.02 7.01 -23.85
CA ARG A 34 -18.41 7.39 -24.22
C ARG A 34 -18.64 7.23 -25.72
N SER A 35 -17.72 7.74 -26.54
CA SER A 35 -17.81 7.64 -28.00
C SER A 35 -17.69 6.19 -28.47
N LEU A 36 -16.82 5.40 -27.85
CA LEU A 36 -16.60 3.99 -28.18
C LEU A 36 -17.84 3.13 -27.91
N PHE A 37 -18.49 3.33 -26.75
CA PHE A 37 -19.58 2.46 -26.29
C PHE A 37 -20.98 2.99 -26.61
N ALA A 38 -21.13 4.29 -26.86
CA ALA A 38 -22.45 4.90 -27.12
C ALA A 38 -23.31 4.23 -28.22
N PRO A 39 -22.71 3.67 -29.30
CA PRO A 39 -23.49 2.95 -30.32
C PRO A 39 -24.07 1.61 -29.84
N PHE A 40 -23.55 1.06 -28.72
CA PHE A 40 -23.90 -0.27 -28.25
C PHE A 40 -24.62 -0.25 -26.91
N SER A 41 -24.17 0.59 -25.97
CA SER A 41 -24.73 0.66 -24.63
C SER A 41 -24.57 2.04 -24.01
N LYS A 42 -25.54 2.43 -23.16
CA LYS A 42 -25.48 3.55 -22.22
C LYS A 42 -25.25 3.06 -20.78
N ARG A 43 -25.23 1.75 -20.53
CA ARG A 43 -24.96 1.14 -19.25
C ARG A 43 -23.48 0.81 -19.15
N VAL A 44 -22.66 1.86 -19.01
CA VAL A 44 -21.20 1.80 -18.86
C VAL A 44 -20.84 2.52 -17.57
N TYR A 45 -20.18 1.82 -16.67
CA TYR A 45 -19.97 2.30 -15.31
C TYR A 45 -18.51 2.26 -14.93
N LEU A 46 -18.04 3.34 -14.28
CA LEU A 46 -16.90 3.26 -13.38
C LEU A 46 -17.30 2.41 -12.17
N VAL A 47 -16.39 1.57 -11.66
CA VAL A 47 -16.73 0.61 -10.60
C VAL A 47 -15.61 0.47 -9.58
N GLY A 48 -15.97 0.06 -8.37
CA GLY A 48 -14.96 -0.32 -7.36
C GLY A 48 -14.25 0.84 -6.71
N GLY A 49 -12.92 0.68 -6.61
CA GLY A 49 -12.06 1.62 -5.89
C GLY A 49 -12.09 3.04 -6.41
N CYS A 50 -12.18 3.24 -7.73
CA CYS A 50 -12.20 4.56 -8.33
C CYS A 50 -13.46 5.37 -7.96
N VAL A 51 -14.63 4.70 -7.85
CA VAL A 51 -15.89 5.36 -7.42
C VAL A 51 -15.80 5.75 -5.94
N ARG A 52 -15.33 4.82 -5.08
CA ARG A 52 -15.09 5.10 -3.66
C ARG A 52 -14.13 6.27 -3.48
N ASP A 53 -12.98 6.24 -4.13
CA ASP A 53 -11.93 7.24 -3.96
C ASP A 53 -12.38 8.60 -4.52
N ALA A 54 -13.17 8.62 -5.62
CA ALA A 54 -13.83 9.83 -6.10
C ALA A 54 -14.76 10.46 -5.06
N LEU A 55 -15.64 9.65 -4.44
CA LEU A 55 -16.58 10.14 -3.43
C LEU A 55 -15.88 10.62 -2.16
N LEU A 56 -14.70 10.08 -1.85
CA LEU A 56 -13.84 10.54 -0.73
C LEU A 56 -13.00 11.78 -1.09
N GLY A 57 -13.04 12.28 -2.32
CA GLY A 57 -12.20 13.37 -2.77
C GLY A 57 -10.71 12.98 -2.87
N ARG A 58 -10.40 11.70 -3.05
CA ARG A 58 -9.03 11.16 -3.18
C ARG A 58 -8.60 11.11 -4.63
N GLU A 59 -7.30 11.16 -4.85
CA GLU A 59 -6.70 10.99 -6.17
C GLU A 59 -6.89 9.56 -6.68
N ILE A 60 -7.19 9.43 -7.98
CA ILE A 60 -7.47 8.15 -8.63
C ILE A 60 -6.39 7.88 -9.67
N TYR A 61 -5.76 6.73 -9.55
CA TYR A 61 -4.66 6.32 -10.44
C TYR A 61 -5.09 5.28 -11.47
N ASP A 62 -5.98 4.35 -11.08
CA ASP A 62 -6.48 3.27 -11.91
C ASP A 62 -8.00 3.32 -11.97
N TYR A 63 -8.55 3.12 -13.14
CA TYR A 63 -9.99 3.17 -13.41
C TYR A 63 -10.48 1.81 -13.87
N ASP A 64 -11.46 1.27 -13.17
CA ASP A 64 -12.18 0.06 -13.59
C ASP A 64 -13.48 0.46 -14.28
N ILE A 65 -13.71 -0.03 -15.50
CA ILE A 65 -14.94 0.20 -16.28
C ILE A 65 -15.62 -1.13 -16.55
N GLU A 66 -16.89 -1.26 -16.18
CA GLU A 66 -17.76 -2.37 -16.57
C GLU A 66 -18.77 -1.91 -17.65
N VAL A 67 -18.88 -2.72 -18.72
CA VAL A 67 -19.73 -2.42 -19.89
C VAL A 67 -20.83 -3.46 -19.98
N TYR A 68 -22.08 -3.04 -19.92
CA TYR A 68 -23.29 -3.86 -20.00
C TYR A 68 -23.90 -3.83 -21.39
N ASP A 69 -24.84 -4.73 -21.68
CA ASP A 69 -25.61 -4.82 -22.93
C ASP A 69 -24.76 -5.03 -24.19
N ILE A 70 -23.56 -5.60 -24.04
CA ILE A 70 -22.68 -5.96 -25.14
C ILE A 70 -22.34 -7.45 -25.03
N GLU A 71 -22.51 -8.18 -26.12
CA GLU A 71 -22.12 -9.57 -26.23
C GLU A 71 -20.60 -9.74 -26.15
N PRO A 72 -20.09 -10.79 -25.48
CA PRO A 72 -18.66 -10.99 -25.26
C PRO A 72 -17.81 -10.93 -26.54
N LEU A 73 -18.26 -11.55 -27.63
CA LEU A 73 -17.52 -11.52 -28.92
C LEU A 73 -17.44 -10.08 -29.47
N LYS A 74 -18.51 -9.31 -29.33
CA LYS A 74 -18.52 -7.91 -29.79
C LYS A 74 -17.63 -7.03 -28.93
N PHE A 75 -17.58 -7.29 -27.61
CA PHE A 75 -16.67 -6.61 -26.71
C PHE A 75 -15.21 -6.89 -27.07
N ASP A 76 -14.86 -8.15 -27.35
CA ASP A 76 -13.51 -8.55 -27.78
C ASP A 76 -13.09 -7.82 -29.08
N GLU A 77 -13.99 -7.72 -30.07
CA GLU A 77 -13.74 -6.95 -31.30
C GLU A 77 -13.45 -5.47 -31.01
N LEU A 78 -14.24 -4.86 -30.11
CA LEU A 78 -14.06 -3.46 -29.71
C LEU A 78 -12.72 -3.28 -29.00
N MET A 79 -12.34 -4.17 -28.09
CA MET A 79 -11.05 -4.12 -27.39
C MET A 79 -9.89 -4.29 -28.35
N ALA A 80 -10.00 -5.19 -29.32
CA ALA A 80 -9.01 -5.36 -30.39
C ALA A 80 -8.87 -4.09 -31.25
N SER A 81 -9.97 -3.41 -31.58
CA SER A 81 -9.99 -2.21 -32.41
C SER A 81 -9.21 -1.04 -31.77
N ILE A 82 -9.19 -0.93 -30.45
CA ILE A 82 -8.46 0.07 -29.69
C ILE A 82 -7.07 -0.43 -29.22
N ARG A 83 -6.69 -1.65 -29.62
CA ARG A 83 -5.42 -2.31 -29.21
C ARG A 83 -5.28 -2.45 -27.69
N ALA A 84 -6.38 -2.69 -26.97
CA ALA A 84 -6.34 -3.01 -25.55
C ALA A 84 -5.69 -4.39 -25.34
N SER A 85 -4.83 -4.52 -24.31
CA SER A 85 -4.19 -5.80 -24.01
C SER A 85 -5.10 -6.67 -23.13
N GLY A 86 -5.38 -7.91 -23.59
CA GLY A 86 -6.12 -8.88 -22.78
C GLY A 86 -5.29 -9.42 -21.63
N VAL A 87 -5.53 -8.92 -20.42
CA VAL A 87 -4.79 -9.31 -19.20
C VAL A 87 -5.46 -10.51 -18.52
N GLY A 88 -6.73 -10.73 -18.78
CA GLY A 88 -7.51 -11.84 -18.23
C GLY A 88 -8.64 -12.22 -19.16
N LYS A 89 -8.31 -12.74 -20.37
CA LYS A 89 -9.32 -13.13 -21.37
C LYS A 89 -10.39 -14.08 -20.82
N SER A 90 -10.01 -15.00 -19.95
CA SER A 90 -10.95 -15.88 -19.24
C SER A 90 -11.86 -15.14 -18.24
N TYR A 91 -11.53 -13.91 -17.90
CA TYR A 91 -12.29 -13.05 -16.98
C TYR A 91 -12.90 -11.83 -17.69
N PHE A 92 -12.83 -11.77 -19.03
CA PHE A 92 -13.31 -10.62 -19.82
C PHE A 92 -12.69 -9.28 -19.41
N ILE A 93 -11.38 -9.24 -19.05
CA ILE A 93 -10.69 -8.02 -18.65
C ILE A 93 -9.62 -7.65 -19.67
N TYR A 94 -9.66 -6.38 -20.09
CA TYR A 94 -8.69 -5.76 -20.99
C TYR A 94 -8.12 -4.50 -20.38
N LYS A 95 -6.80 -4.29 -20.54
CA LYS A 95 -6.12 -3.08 -20.11
C LYS A 95 -5.88 -2.13 -21.26
N TYR A 96 -6.26 -0.87 -21.07
CA TYR A 96 -6.00 0.23 -21.97
C TYR A 96 -5.49 1.43 -21.19
N LYS A 97 -4.19 1.74 -21.26
CA LYS A 97 -3.53 2.74 -20.42
C LYS A 97 -3.71 2.40 -18.92
N ASN A 98 -4.30 3.33 -18.15
CA ASN A 98 -4.66 3.18 -16.73
C ASN A 98 -6.13 2.73 -16.52
N TYR A 99 -6.78 2.24 -17.57
CA TYR A 99 -8.15 1.73 -17.53
C TYR A 99 -8.18 0.22 -17.66
N ASP A 100 -8.85 -0.44 -16.73
CA ASP A 100 -9.23 -1.84 -16.82
C ASP A 100 -10.67 -1.91 -17.29
N LEU A 101 -10.88 -2.48 -18.48
CA LEU A 101 -12.17 -2.57 -19.15
C LEU A 101 -12.68 -4.00 -19.06
N GLY A 102 -13.89 -4.21 -18.58
CA GLY A 102 -14.43 -5.55 -18.44
C GLY A 102 -15.94 -5.65 -18.71
N LEU A 103 -16.36 -6.88 -18.99
CA LEU A 103 -17.78 -7.22 -18.95
C LEU A 103 -18.20 -7.60 -17.53
N PRO A 104 -19.45 -7.35 -17.16
CA PRO A 104 -19.99 -7.78 -15.89
C PRO A 104 -20.03 -9.31 -15.83
N ARG A 105 -19.67 -9.85 -14.69
CA ARG A 105 -19.57 -11.29 -14.50
C ARG A 105 -19.95 -11.72 -13.09
N SER A 106 -20.44 -12.93 -12.98
CA SER A 106 -20.48 -13.68 -11.72
C SER A 106 -19.26 -14.58 -11.62
N GLU A 107 -18.80 -14.80 -10.43
CA GLU A 107 -17.73 -15.72 -10.09
C GLU A 107 -18.25 -16.72 -9.08
N SER A 108 -18.04 -18.03 -9.31
CA SER A 108 -18.42 -19.10 -8.39
C SER A 108 -17.24 -19.99 -8.17
N LYS A 109 -16.87 -20.24 -6.92
CA LYS A 109 -15.72 -21.08 -6.56
C LYS A 109 -15.99 -22.53 -6.94
N THR A 110 -15.09 -23.15 -7.70
CA THR A 110 -15.21 -24.54 -8.18
C THR A 110 -14.22 -25.51 -7.56
N GLY A 111 -13.24 -25.00 -6.80
CA GLY A 111 -12.21 -25.78 -6.15
C GLY A 111 -11.52 -25.01 -5.02
N ASN A 112 -10.40 -25.55 -4.53
CA ASN A 112 -9.68 -24.97 -3.38
C ASN A 112 -8.61 -23.93 -3.77
N SER A 113 -8.22 -23.87 -5.04
CA SER A 113 -7.24 -22.88 -5.52
C SER A 113 -7.90 -21.52 -5.77
N HIS A 114 -7.12 -20.45 -5.63
CA HIS A 114 -7.55 -19.09 -6.00
C HIS A 114 -7.82 -18.89 -7.50
N LYS A 115 -7.47 -19.89 -8.34
CA LYS A 115 -7.75 -19.91 -9.79
C LYS A 115 -8.99 -20.73 -10.16
N ASP A 116 -9.56 -21.45 -9.19
CA ASP A 116 -10.67 -22.34 -9.41
C ASP A 116 -12.02 -21.58 -9.29
N PHE A 117 -12.24 -20.69 -10.26
CA PHE A 117 -13.52 -19.99 -10.39
C PHE A 117 -14.15 -20.28 -11.76
N ALA A 118 -15.42 -20.62 -11.75
CA ALA A 118 -16.25 -20.54 -12.93
C ALA A 118 -16.71 -19.08 -13.11
N VAL A 119 -16.42 -18.52 -14.26
CA VAL A 119 -16.75 -17.13 -14.62
C VAL A 119 -17.84 -17.17 -15.68
N SER A 120 -18.94 -16.49 -15.41
CA SER A 120 -20.06 -16.40 -16.34
C SER A 120 -20.44 -14.94 -16.54
N TYR A 121 -20.71 -14.58 -17.81
CA TYR A 121 -21.27 -13.28 -18.15
C TYR A 121 -22.64 -13.09 -17.46
N ILE A 122 -22.86 -11.92 -16.90
CA ILE A 122 -24.12 -11.56 -16.24
C ILE A 122 -24.46 -10.10 -16.52
N ASN A 123 -25.67 -9.83 -17.02
CA ASN A 123 -26.09 -8.47 -17.40
C ASN A 123 -26.90 -7.75 -16.31
N ASP A 124 -26.69 -8.13 -15.04
CA ASP A 124 -27.34 -7.53 -13.88
C ASP A 124 -26.29 -6.86 -12.99
N PRO A 125 -26.31 -5.50 -12.82
CA PRO A 125 -25.33 -4.78 -12.02
C PRO A 125 -25.35 -5.15 -10.54
N SER A 126 -26.51 -5.48 -9.96
CA SER A 126 -26.58 -5.86 -8.55
C SER A 126 -25.90 -7.20 -8.32
N LEU A 127 -26.21 -8.20 -9.14
CA LEU A 127 -25.59 -9.51 -9.08
C LEU A 127 -24.08 -9.46 -9.40
N ALA A 128 -23.67 -8.65 -10.38
CA ALA A 128 -22.25 -8.45 -10.68
C ALA A 128 -21.47 -7.82 -9.52
N SER A 129 -22.13 -6.98 -8.72
CA SER A 129 -21.52 -6.33 -7.56
C SER A 129 -21.36 -7.26 -6.34
N LEU A 130 -22.12 -8.37 -6.24
CA LEU A 130 -22.02 -9.35 -5.12
C LEU A 130 -20.65 -9.99 -4.99
N ARG A 131 -19.88 -10.11 -6.08
CA ARG A 131 -18.51 -10.67 -6.04
C ARG A 131 -17.49 -9.76 -5.34
N ARG A 132 -17.83 -8.49 -5.05
CA ARG A 132 -16.94 -7.55 -4.41
C ARG A 132 -16.82 -7.82 -2.91
N ASP A 133 -15.76 -7.29 -2.31
CA ASP A 133 -15.43 -7.53 -0.91
C ASP A 133 -16.29 -6.72 0.07
N PHE A 134 -16.33 -5.40 -0.13
CA PHE A 134 -17.00 -4.47 0.79
C PHE A 134 -18.00 -3.58 0.06
N THR A 135 -19.06 -3.17 0.78
CA THR A 135 -20.11 -2.29 0.27
C THR A 135 -19.57 -1.01 -0.37
N VAL A 136 -18.56 -0.40 0.25
CA VAL A 136 -17.88 0.82 -0.24
C VAL A 136 -17.16 0.62 -1.58
N ASN A 137 -16.87 -0.61 -1.96
CA ASN A 137 -16.26 -0.99 -3.23
C ASN A 137 -17.29 -1.52 -4.26
N ALA A 138 -18.57 -1.58 -3.89
CA ALA A 138 -19.63 -2.13 -4.75
C ALA A 138 -20.42 -1.07 -5.52
N MET A 139 -20.20 0.20 -5.20
CA MET A 139 -20.83 1.30 -5.92
C MET A 139 -20.34 1.41 -7.36
N MET A 140 -21.23 1.85 -8.24
CA MET A 140 -20.97 2.04 -9.66
C MET A 140 -21.42 3.44 -10.07
N MET A 141 -20.68 4.10 -10.98
CA MET A 141 -21.04 5.43 -11.49
C MET A 141 -21.11 5.40 -13.01
N ASN A 142 -22.26 5.73 -13.57
CA ASN A 142 -22.46 5.78 -15.01
C ASN A 142 -21.60 6.88 -15.64
N ILE A 143 -20.81 6.52 -16.67
CA ILE A 143 -19.91 7.49 -17.31
C ILE A 143 -20.63 8.55 -18.14
N PHE A 144 -21.89 8.35 -18.55
CA PHE A 144 -22.62 9.29 -19.39
C PHE A 144 -23.36 10.37 -18.59
N ASN A 145 -23.95 10.02 -17.45
CA ASN A 145 -24.81 10.92 -16.68
C ASN A 145 -24.42 11.09 -15.21
N GLY A 146 -23.42 10.32 -14.72
CA GLY A 146 -22.97 10.38 -13.33
C GLY A 146 -23.89 9.71 -12.31
N GLU A 147 -24.94 9.01 -12.76
CA GLU A 147 -25.83 8.25 -11.88
C GLU A 147 -25.03 7.20 -11.09
N ILE A 148 -25.26 7.15 -9.77
CA ILE A 148 -24.61 6.19 -8.88
C ILE A 148 -25.60 5.09 -8.52
N LEU A 149 -25.26 3.85 -8.90
CA LEU A 149 -25.93 2.64 -8.43
C LEU A 149 -25.27 2.16 -7.14
N ASP A 150 -26.06 2.07 -6.09
CA ASP A 150 -25.65 1.60 -4.76
C ASP A 150 -26.67 0.59 -4.22
N PHE A 151 -26.46 -0.68 -4.51
CA PHE A 151 -27.38 -1.75 -4.16
C PHE A 151 -27.22 -2.23 -2.71
N TYR A 152 -26.06 -1.96 -2.07
CA TYR A 152 -25.68 -2.55 -0.80
C TYR A 152 -25.37 -1.53 0.29
N GLY A 153 -25.73 -0.25 0.08
CA GLY A 153 -25.57 0.81 1.07
C GLY A 153 -24.14 1.32 1.22
N GLY A 154 -23.35 1.23 0.16
CA GLY A 154 -21.94 1.67 0.16
C GLY A 154 -21.77 3.16 0.46
N LYS A 155 -22.70 4.04 0.07
CA LYS A 155 -22.68 5.47 0.43
C LYS A 155 -22.79 5.68 1.93
N LYS A 156 -23.73 5.01 2.57
CA LYS A 156 -23.92 5.08 4.03
C LYS A 156 -22.68 4.59 4.77
N ASP A 157 -22.12 3.47 4.34
CA ASP A 157 -20.91 2.91 4.95
C ASP A 157 -19.68 3.81 4.68
N LEU A 158 -19.63 4.49 3.54
CA LEU A 158 -18.59 5.47 3.23
C LEU A 158 -18.65 6.68 4.17
N GLU A 159 -19.84 7.24 4.39
CA GLU A 159 -20.10 8.38 5.29
C GLU A 159 -19.77 8.02 6.75
N SER A 160 -20.13 6.81 7.17
CA SER A 160 -19.84 6.30 8.51
C SER A 160 -18.42 5.75 8.68
N LYS A 161 -17.60 5.77 7.64
CA LYS A 161 -16.24 5.19 7.60
C LYS A 161 -16.21 3.72 8.03
N MET A 162 -17.09 2.92 7.45
CA MET A 162 -17.29 1.52 7.81
C MET A 162 -16.92 0.58 6.66
N LEU A 163 -16.24 -0.52 6.95
CA LEU A 163 -16.01 -1.64 6.05
C LEU A 163 -16.98 -2.76 6.41
N ARG A 164 -18.00 -2.94 5.60
CA ARG A 164 -19.00 -3.99 5.72
C ARG A 164 -18.92 -4.92 4.52
N HIS A 165 -18.91 -6.23 4.74
CA HIS A 165 -19.00 -7.20 3.65
C HIS A 165 -20.41 -7.16 3.01
N ILE A 166 -20.49 -7.56 1.75
CA ILE A 166 -21.76 -7.52 1.00
C ILE A 166 -22.59 -8.77 1.26
N ASP A 167 -21.97 -9.91 1.05
CA ASP A 167 -22.59 -11.24 1.18
C ASP A 167 -21.61 -12.17 1.88
N SER A 168 -22.07 -12.87 2.92
CA SER A 168 -21.22 -13.70 3.77
C SER A 168 -20.63 -14.90 3.02
N GLU A 169 -21.43 -15.55 2.16
CA GLU A 169 -20.95 -16.72 1.41
C GLU A 169 -19.95 -16.32 0.34
N LYS A 170 -20.24 -15.24 -0.39
CA LYS A 170 -19.30 -14.67 -1.37
C LYS A 170 -18.02 -14.18 -0.70
N PHE A 171 -18.11 -13.60 0.48
CA PHE A 171 -16.93 -13.14 1.23
C PHE A 171 -15.98 -14.30 1.59
N LYS A 172 -16.53 -15.45 2.00
CA LYS A 172 -15.75 -16.65 2.35
C LYS A 172 -15.02 -17.29 1.16
N GLU A 173 -15.48 -17.05 -0.07
CA GLU A 173 -14.85 -17.62 -1.26
C GLU A 173 -13.38 -17.19 -1.44
N ASP A 174 -12.99 -16.00 -0.90
CA ASP A 174 -11.61 -15.51 -0.98
C ASP A 174 -11.11 -15.00 0.39
N PRO A 175 -10.38 -15.84 1.16
CA PRO A 175 -9.82 -15.43 2.46
C PRO A 175 -8.89 -14.22 2.39
N LEU A 176 -8.36 -13.84 1.23
CA LEU A 176 -7.55 -12.63 1.07
C LEU A 176 -8.31 -11.36 1.47
N ARG A 177 -9.64 -11.38 1.43
CA ARG A 177 -10.50 -10.27 1.85
C ARG A 177 -10.28 -9.86 3.30
N VAL A 178 -9.80 -10.78 4.15
CA VAL A 178 -9.38 -10.48 5.53
C VAL A 178 -8.23 -9.47 5.52
N LEU A 179 -7.17 -9.73 4.76
CA LEU A 179 -6.03 -8.82 4.65
C LEU A 179 -6.40 -7.52 3.91
N ARG A 180 -7.31 -7.60 2.95
CA ARG A 180 -7.87 -6.41 2.28
C ARG A 180 -8.62 -5.52 3.28
N GLY A 181 -9.38 -6.10 4.23
CA GLY A 181 -10.01 -5.33 5.31
C GLY A 181 -9.00 -4.63 6.21
N VAL A 182 -7.93 -5.32 6.62
CA VAL A 182 -6.82 -4.74 7.39
C VAL A 182 -6.17 -3.58 6.61
N GLN A 183 -5.87 -3.79 5.33
CA GLN A 183 -5.25 -2.79 4.48
C GLN A 183 -6.17 -1.58 4.27
N PHE A 184 -7.46 -1.80 3.97
CA PHE A 184 -8.41 -0.70 3.77
C PHE A 184 -8.65 0.09 5.06
N SER A 185 -8.71 -0.57 6.23
CA SER A 185 -8.85 0.13 7.50
C SER A 185 -7.67 1.08 7.74
N ALA A 186 -6.46 0.63 7.45
CA ALA A 186 -5.25 1.45 7.58
C ALA A 186 -5.15 2.57 6.52
N ARG A 187 -5.58 2.29 5.28
CA ARG A 187 -5.48 3.25 4.18
C ARG A 187 -6.56 4.33 4.22
N LEU A 188 -7.78 3.97 4.63
CA LEU A 188 -8.95 4.83 4.56
C LEU A 188 -9.35 5.44 5.93
N ASP A 189 -8.73 5.02 7.00
CA ASP A 189 -9.15 5.32 8.38
C ASP A 189 -10.58 4.81 8.69
N PHE A 190 -10.93 3.63 8.17
CA PHE A 190 -12.26 3.04 8.37
C PHE A 190 -12.24 1.97 9.44
N SER A 191 -13.37 1.79 10.13
CA SER A 191 -13.58 0.67 11.05
C SER A 191 -14.17 -0.52 10.30
N ILE A 192 -13.88 -1.73 10.77
CA ILE A 192 -14.53 -2.95 10.26
C ILE A 192 -15.79 -3.18 11.10
N ASP A 193 -16.90 -3.38 10.41
CA ASP A 193 -18.18 -3.72 11.01
C ASP A 193 -18.10 -5.02 11.82
N ASP A 194 -18.84 -5.11 12.94
CA ASP A 194 -18.70 -6.22 13.88
C ASP A 194 -19.07 -7.57 13.26
N ASP A 195 -20.15 -7.66 12.48
CA ASP A 195 -20.54 -8.90 11.79
C ASP A 195 -19.46 -9.30 10.75
N THR A 196 -18.89 -8.32 10.08
CA THR A 196 -17.78 -8.52 9.14
C THR A 196 -16.54 -9.02 9.86
N LEU A 197 -16.22 -8.44 11.02
CA LEU A 197 -15.09 -8.85 11.84
C LEU A 197 -15.24 -10.29 12.36
N GLU A 198 -16.43 -10.66 12.82
CA GLU A 198 -16.70 -12.03 13.26
C GLU A 198 -16.59 -13.02 12.09
N LEU A 199 -17.10 -12.65 10.91
CA LEU A 199 -16.93 -13.47 9.71
C LEU A 199 -15.44 -13.65 9.36
N MET A 200 -14.65 -12.58 9.41
CA MET A 200 -13.20 -12.64 9.14
C MET A 200 -12.45 -13.58 10.07
N LYS A 201 -12.83 -13.68 11.34
CA LYS A 201 -12.21 -14.60 12.31
C LYS A 201 -12.40 -16.08 11.96
N THR A 202 -13.42 -16.41 11.15
CA THR A 202 -13.69 -17.79 10.72
C THR A 202 -12.84 -18.22 9.52
N LEU A 203 -12.10 -17.32 8.88
CA LEU A 203 -11.38 -17.57 7.64
C LEU A 203 -9.91 -17.87 7.89
N ASP A 204 -9.42 -18.95 7.30
CA ASP A 204 -8.04 -19.40 7.34
C ASP A 204 -7.26 -18.88 6.13
N LEU A 205 -6.09 -18.27 6.36
CA LEU A 205 -5.21 -17.73 5.32
C LEU A 205 -4.16 -18.75 4.84
N ALA A 206 -4.08 -19.95 5.45
CA ALA A 206 -2.99 -20.92 5.21
C ALA A 206 -2.86 -21.36 3.73
N HIS A 207 -3.96 -21.33 2.98
CA HIS A 207 -3.97 -21.70 1.56
C HIS A 207 -3.64 -20.54 0.62
N LEU A 208 -3.44 -19.33 1.13
CA LEU A 208 -3.06 -18.19 0.29
C LEU A 208 -1.57 -18.24 -0.08
N SER A 209 -1.26 -17.90 -1.32
CA SER A 209 0.13 -17.76 -1.72
C SER A 209 0.78 -16.55 -1.01
N LYS A 210 2.08 -16.68 -0.70
CA LYS A 210 2.85 -15.59 -0.08
C LYS A 210 2.81 -14.30 -0.91
N ASP A 211 2.81 -14.41 -2.23
CA ASP A 211 2.76 -13.24 -3.11
C ASP A 211 1.45 -12.45 -2.95
N ARG A 212 0.32 -13.15 -2.83
CA ARG A 212 -0.98 -12.50 -2.58
C ARG A 212 -1.02 -11.82 -1.21
N ILE A 213 -0.55 -12.52 -0.17
CA ILE A 213 -0.44 -11.97 1.19
C ILE A 213 0.44 -10.72 1.17
N ASN A 214 1.64 -10.81 0.59
CA ASN A 214 2.59 -9.70 0.54
C ASN A 214 2.04 -8.50 -0.23
N THR A 215 1.28 -8.73 -1.30
CA THR A 215 0.64 -7.64 -2.05
C THR A 215 -0.26 -6.79 -1.15
N GLU A 216 -1.09 -7.40 -0.30
CA GLU A 216 -1.96 -6.65 0.60
C GLU A 216 -1.18 -6.08 1.81
N LEU A 217 -0.18 -6.79 2.33
CA LEU A 217 0.67 -6.29 3.41
C LEU A 217 1.50 -5.08 2.98
N ILE A 218 2.05 -5.06 1.77
CA ILE A 218 2.79 -3.90 1.25
C ILE A 218 1.87 -2.67 1.14
N LYS A 219 0.63 -2.85 0.68
CA LYS A 219 -0.37 -1.76 0.70
C LYS A 219 -0.66 -1.27 2.11
N PHE A 220 -0.75 -2.19 3.09
CA PHE A 220 -0.88 -1.85 4.50
C PHE A 220 0.34 -1.08 4.99
N PHE A 221 1.57 -1.55 4.73
CA PHE A 221 2.80 -0.88 5.16
C PHE A 221 2.95 0.53 4.61
N ARG A 222 2.37 0.82 3.45
CA ARG A 222 2.32 2.16 2.84
C ARG A 222 1.20 3.05 3.35
N SER A 223 0.32 2.52 4.20
CA SER A 223 -0.86 3.26 4.67
C SER A 223 -0.52 4.35 5.67
N GLU A 224 -1.40 5.36 5.78
CA GLU A 224 -1.25 6.47 6.73
C GLU A 224 -1.56 6.06 8.18
N HIS A 225 -2.55 5.17 8.38
CA HIS A 225 -3.04 4.76 9.70
C HIS A 225 -2.56 3.35 10.06
N LEU A 226 -1.22 3.20 10.18
CA LEU A 226 -0.59 1.90 10.49
C LEU A 226 -1.13 1.28 11.79
N GLU A 227 -1.41 2.11 12.80
CA GLU A 227 -1.96 1.69 14.07
C GLU A 227 -3.33 1.02 13.93
N LYS A 228 -4.14 1.47 12.97
CA LYS A 228 -5.47 0.91 12.74
C LYS A 228 -5.40 -0.46 12.09
N GLY A 229 -4.54 -0.64 11.08
CA GLY A 229 -4.28 -1.95 10.51
C GLY A 229 -3.67 -2.91 11.52
N ALA A 230 -2.69 -2.48 12.32
CA ALA A 230 -2.10 -3.26 13.40
C ALA A 230 -3.14 -3.66 14.45
N PHE A 231 -4.06 -2.77 14.81
CA PHE A 231 -5.17 -3.07 15.71
C PHE A 231 -6.02 -4.24 15.20
N TYR A 232 -6.35 -4.27 13.90
CA TYR A 232 -7.11 -5.38 13.32
C TYR A 232 -6.27 -6.65 13.16
N LEU A 233 -4.96 -6.55 12.91
CA LEU A 233 -4.07 -7.72 12.98
C LEU A 233 -4.11 -8.38 14.38
N PHE A 234 -4.13 -7.58 15.45
CA PHE A 234 -4.32 -8.09 16.82
C PHE A 234 -5.71 -8.69 17.04
N LYS A 235 -6.78 -7.98 16.65
CA LYS A 235 -8.18 -8.43 16.81
C LYS A 235 -8.47 -9.76 16.10
N LEU A 236 -7.83 -9.97 14.95
CA LEU A 236 -7.96 -11.17 14.12
C LEU A 236 -6.90 -12.23 14.44
N SER A 237 -6.01 -11.99 15.41
CA SER A 237 -4.92 -12.91 15.82
C SER A 237 -3.97 -13.32 14.67
N LEU A 238 -3.76 -12.46 13.69
CA LEU A 238 -3.03 -12.78 12.45
C LEU A 238 -1.50 -12.73 12.57
N PHE A 239 -0.92 -12.28 13.68
CA PHE A 239 0.55 -12.19 13.83
C PHE A 239 1.24 -13.55 13.71
N LYS A 240 0.65 -14.61 14.28
CA LYS A 240 1.20 -15.97 14.18
C LYS A 240 1.17 -16.48 12.75
N GLU A 241 0.06 -16.27 12.06
CA GLU A 241 -0.16 -16.79 10.71
C GLU A 241 0.71 -16.06 9.67
N ILE A 242 0.84 -14.73 9.79
CA ILE A 242 1.58 -13.89 8.84
C ILE A 242 3.08 -13.88 9.13
N PHE A 243 3.46 -13.62 10.40
CA PHE A 243 4.83 -13.37 10.80
C PHE A 243 5.48 -14.58 11.52
N GLY A 244 4.70 -15.63 11.84
CA GLY A 244 5.16 -16.79 12.55
C GLY A 244 5.38 -16.58 14.06
N VAL A 245 4.95 -15.45 14.61
CA VAL A 245 5.17 -15.04 16.00
C VAL A 245 3.86 -14.74 16.73
N GLN A 246 3.77 -15.17 17.99
CA GLN A 246 2.62 -14.85 18.82
C GLN A 246 2.89 -13.55 19.58
N ILE A 247 2.12 -12.51 19.27
CA ILE A 247 2.23 -11.21 19.93
C ILE A 247 0.87 -10.85 20.55
N ARG A 248 0.90 -10.40 21.81
CA ARG A 248 -0.30 -9.88 22.48
C ARG A 248 -0.53 -8.42 22.07
N LYS A 249 -1.79 -8.00 22.04
CA LYS A 249 -2.16 -6.60 21.81
C LYS A 249 -1.38 -5.69 22.75
N ASN A 250 -0.80 -4.65 22.19
CA ASN A 250 -0.01 -3.67 22.91
C ASN A 250 -0.48 -2.27 22.49
N ASP A 251 -1.18 -1.59 23.40
CA ASP A 251 -1.76 -0.26 23.12
C ASP A 251 -0.68 0.83 23.03
N GLU A 252 0.45 0.67 23.74
CA GLU A 252 1.61 1.56 23.62
C GLU A 252 2.21 1.47 22.21
N PHE A 253 2.39 0.26 21.67
CA PHE A 253 2.86 0.05 20.30
C PHE A 253 1.95 0.70 19.27
N LEU A 254 0.62 0.58 19.42
CA LEU A 254 -0.35 1.23 18.52
C LEU A 254 -0.24 2.76 18.58
N SER A 255 -0.10 3.32 19.78
CA SER A 255 0.08 4.77 19.98
C SER A 255 1.39 5.27 19.38
N GLU A 256 2.48 4.53 19.57
CA GLU A 256 3.79 4.83 18.97
C GLU A 256 3.74 4.78 17.44
N LEU A 257 3.10 3.75 16.83
CA LEU A 257 2.92 3.66 15.39
C LEU A 257 2.18 4.85 14.81
N LYS A 258 1.07 5.25 15.46
CA LYS A 258 0.29 6.41 15.07
C LYS A 258 1.13 7.69 15.06
N SER A 259 1.91 7.90 16.11
CA SER A 259 2.81 9.05 16.21
C SER A 259 3.95 8.98 15.20
N ALA A 260 4.57 7.82 15.06
CA ALA A 260 5.75 7.60 14.21
C ALA A 260 5.48 7.92 12.74
N ARG A 261 4.29 7.56 12.22
CA ARG A 261 3.92 7.79 10.83
C ARG A 261 3.89 9.27 10.44
N ASN A 262 3.69 10.18 11.40
CA ASN A 262 3.77 11.61 11.15
C ASN A 262 5.19 12.12 10.84
N PHE A 263 6.22 11.35 11.15
CA PHE A 263 7.63 11.73 10.99
C PHE A 263 8.35 10.92 9.91
N VAL A 264 7.94 9.67 9.71
CA VAL A 264 8.61 8.74 8.79
C VAL A 264 7.59 8.20 7.78
N ASP A 265 7.71 8.66 6.54
CA ASP A 265 6.93 8.16 5.41
C ASP A 265 7.73 7.10 4.64
N ASP A 266 7.90 5.94 5.26
CA ASP A 266 8.61 4.80 4.68
C ASP A 266 7.80 3.52 4.91
N GLU A 267 7.63 2.71 3.87
CA GLU A 267 6.86 1.46 3.94
C GLU A 267 7.48 0.42 4.90
N ARG A 268 8.76 0.56 5.26
CA ARG A 268 9.46 -0.34 6.18
C ARG A 268 9.20 -0.01 7.66
N LEU A 269 8.61 1.15 7.96
CA LEU A 269 8.43 1.65 9.33
C LEU A 269 7.69 0.65 10.24
N PHE A 270 6.58 0.07 9.74
CA PHE A 270 5.80 -0.90 10.52
C PHE A 270 6.66 -2.08 10.97
N LEU A 271 7.38 -2.70 10.04
CA LEU A 271 8.23 -3.86 10.34
C LEU A 271 9.42 -3.48 11.22
N TYR A 272 10.05 -2.35 10.98
CA TYR A 272 11.13 -1.84 11.81
C TYR A 272 10.71 -1.69 13.28
N MET A 273 9.57 -1.05 13.52
CA MET A 273 9.02 -0.87 14.86
C MET A 273 8.55 -2.20 15.48
N LEU A 274 7.90 -3.06 14.68
CA LEU A 274 7.45 -4.38 15.14
C LEU A 274 8.64 -5.23 15.62
N PHE A 275 9.67 -5.36 14.80
CA PHE A 275 10.83 -6.17 15.13
C PHE A 275 11.59 -5.63 16.34
N GLY A 276 11.81 -4.32 16.41
CA GLY A 276 12.53 -3.71 17.51
C GLY A 276 11.76 -3.69 18.83
N LYS A 277 10.45 -3.37 18.80
CA LYS A 277 9.63 -3.30 20.02
C LYS A 277 9.47 -4.65 20.69
N PHE A 278 9.27 -5.71 19.89
CA PHE A 278 9.03 -7.07 20.37
C PHE A 278 10.28 -7.97 20.33
N GLU A 279 11.45 -7.42 19.99
CA GLU A 279 12.75 -8.14 19.95
C GLU A 279 12.71 -9.41 19.09
N LEU A 280 12.11 -9.27 17.89
CA LEU A 280 11.92 -10.40 16.99
C LEU A 280 13.14 -10.63 16.09
N ASP A 281 13.34 -11.88 15.67
CA ASP A 281 14.33 -12.18 14.63
C ASP A 281 13.85 -11.66 13.27
N ALA A 282 14.25 -10.42 12.96
CA ALA A 282 13.86 -9.73 11.74
C ALA A 282 14.31 -10.49 10.47
N LYS A 283 15.51 -11.12 10.50
CA LYS A 283 16.04 -11.84 9.36
C LYS A 283 15.21 -13.07 9.06
N GLU A 284 14.94 -13.90 10.06
CA GLU A 284 14.14 -15.10 9.93
C GLU A 284 12.72 -14.78 9.40
N ILE A 285 12.09 -13.73 9.94
CA ILE A 285 10.73 -13.33 9.53
C ILE A 285 10.73 -12.83 8.08
N LEU A 286 11.65 -11.95 7.69
CA LEU A 286 11.73 -11.43 6.33
C LEU A 286 11.97 -12.53 5.29
N GLU A 287 12.83 -13.52 5.60
CA GLU A 287 13.09 -14.68 4.75
C GLU A 287 11.84 -15.56 4.59
N LYS A 288 11.13 -15.86 5.69
CA LYS A 288 9.89 -16.63 5.67
C LYS A 288 8.75 -15.94 4.90
N MET A 289 8.65 -14.64 5.04
CA MET A 289 7.65 -13.84 4.31
C MET A 289 7.95 -13.72 2.83
N ARG A 290 9.20 -13.84 2.39
CA ARG A 290 9.65 -13.60 1.00
C ARG A 290 9.34 -12.18 0.52
N LEU A 291 9.52 -11.21 1.38
CA LEU A 291 9.37 -9.80 1.00
C LEU A 291 10.45 -9.35 0.00
N PRO A 292 10.22 -8.27 -0.77
CA PRO A 292 11.22 -7.68 -1.65
C PRO A 292 12.53 -7.37 -0.92
N LYS A 293 13.67 -7.47 -1.63
CA LYS A 293 15.01 -7.25 -1.06
C LYS A 293 15.17 -5.87 -0.39
N SER A 294 14.40 -4.88 -0.80
CA SER A 294 14.41 -3.54 -0.19
C SER A 294 14.09 -3.56 1.31
N TYR A 295 13.24 -4.49 1.77
CA TYR A 295 12.88 -4.62 3.19
C TYR A 295 14.04 -5.12 4.05
N PHE A 296 15.00 -5.87 3.48
CA PHE A 296 16.16 -6.37 4.21
C PHE A 296 17.13 -5.28 4.66
N SER A 297 17.00 -4.05 4.15
CA SER A 297 17.75 -2.91 4.64
C SER A 297 17.46 -2.56 6.12
N ILE A 298 16.28 -2.94 6.63
CA ILE A 298 15.92 -2.83 8.06
C ILE A 298 16.99 -3.47 8.97
N LEU A 299 17.60 -4.59 8.55
CA LEU A 299 18.62 -5.30 9.32
C LEU A 299 19.89 -4.47 9.57
N LYS A 300 20.09 -3.39 8.81
CA LYS A 300 21.25 -2.50 8.94
C LYS A 300 20.98 -1.27 9.81
N GLU A 301 19.72 -1.07 10.21
CA GLU A 301 19.30 0.10 10.95
C GLU A 301 19.12 -0.24 12.44
N PRO A 302 19.86 0.45 13.34
CA PRO A 302 19.75 0.18 14.77
C PRO A 302 18.38 0.63 15.31
N PHE A 303 17.81 -0.17 16.20
CA PHE A 303 16.59 0.17 16.93
C PHE A 303 16.91 0.56 18.37
N PHE A 304 16.31 1.63 18.86
CA PHE A 304 16.43 2.09 20.24
C PHE A 304 15.04 2.22 20.88
N LYS A 305 14.83 1.50 21.99
CA LYS A 305 13.60 1.62 22.78
C LYS A 305 13.47 2.99 23.46
N ALA A 306 14.60 3.53 23.93
CA ALA A 306 14.69 4.87 24.48
C ALA A 306 15.20 5.89 23.44
N ILE A 307 15.25 7.17 23.84
CA ILE A 307 15.88 8.20 23.01
C ILE A 307 17.38 7.92 22.97
N PRO A 308 17.99 7.78 21.79
CA PRO A 308 19.42 7.53 21.66
C PRO A 308 20.23 8.73 22.16
N SER A 309 21.39 8.46 22.75
CA SER A 309 22.36 9.47 23.14
C SER A 309 22.92 10.23 21.93
N ASP A 310 23.49 11.41 22.14
CA ASP A 310 24.17 12.18 21.09
C ASP A 310 25.25 11.36 20.38
N ARG A 311 25.98 10.53 21.13
CA ARG A 311 26.98 9.61 20.58
C ARG A 311 26.40 8.57 19.67
N GLU A 312 25.24 7.98 20.02
CA GLU A 312 24.54 7.01 19.19
C GLU A 312 23.99 7.65 17.91
N LEU A 313 23.41 8.86 18.00
CA LEU A 313 22.98 9.61 16.83
C LEU A 313 24.12 9.92 15.87
N LEU A 314 25.30 10.33 16.38
CA LEU A 314 26.47 10.56 15.56
C LEU A 314 27.01 9.26 14.91
N LYS A 315 26.94 8.12 15.61
CA LYS A 315 27.29 6.80 15.03
C LYS A 315 26.35 6.41 13.88
N ILE A 316 25.07 6.63 14.02
CA ILE A 316 24.11 6.42 12.92
C ILE A 316 24.45 7.35 11.76
N ALA A 317 24.76 8.61 12.08
CA ALA A 317 25.05 9.64 11.10
C ALA A 317 26.36 9.41 10.30
N LEU A 318 27.27 8.56 10.75
CA LEU A 318 28.41 8.10 9.94
C LEU A 318 27.95 7.42 8.63
N ASN A 319 26.81 6.75 8.65
CA ASN A 319 26.34 5.94 7.54
C ASN A 319 25.25 6.65 6.72
N MET A 320 24.34 7.40 7.38
CA MET A 320 23.20 8.07 6.75
C MET A 320 22.79 9.34 7.51
N PRO A 321 22.21 10.36 6.86
CA PRO A 321 21.55 11.45 7.56
C PRO A 321 20.44 10.91 8.47
N ILE A 322 20.23 11.50 9.65
CA ILE A 322 19.23 11.00 10.60
C ILE A 322 17.82 11.04 10.03
N LYS A 323 17.50 11.99 9.14
CA LYS A 323 16.20 12.04 8.44
C LYS A 323 15.90 10.78 7.61
N SER A 324 16.93 10.03 7.22
CA SER A 324 16.79 8.79 6.43
C SER A 324 16.77 7.53 7.29
N TRP A 325 16.97 7.65 8.60
CA TRP A 325 16.93 6.55 9.55
C TRP A 325 15.49 6.29 10.00
N LEU A 326 15.02 5.04 9.91
CA LEU A 326 13.66 4.64 10.32
C LEU A 326 13.39 4.96 11.80
N GLY A 327 14.42 5.01 12.63
CA GLY A 327 14.34 5.38 14.05
C GLY A 327 14.09 6.87 14.32
N ALA A 328 14.08 7.74 13.31
CA ALA A 328 13.79 9.16 13.46
C ALA A 328 12.28 9.46 13.58
N TYR A 329 11.53 8.59 14.25
CA TYR A 329 10.07 8.62 14.29
C TYR A 329 9.46 9.41 15.45
N ASN A 330 10.24 10.25 16.15
CA ASN A 330 9.67 11.17 17.13
C ASN A 330 10.41 12.52 17.16
N LYS A 331 9.70 13.52 17.69
CA LYS A 331 10.15 14.91 17.69
C LYS A 331 11.48 15.10 18.41
N GLU A 332 11.69 14.46 19.57
CA GLU A 332 12.90 14.64 20.37
C GLU A 332 14.14 14.12 19.66
N ARG A 333 14.05 12.95 19.02
CA ARG A 333 15.18 12.40 18.22
C ARG A 333 15.55 13.33 17.07
N ILE A 334 14.55 13.92 16.42
CA ILE A 334 14.74 14.86 15.30
C ILE A 334 15.38 16.15 15.77
N GLU A 335 14.90 16.73 16.87
CA GLU A 335 15.44 17.97 17.43
C GLU A 335 16.90 17.80 17.88
N ARG A 336 17.21 16.71 18.58
CA ARG A 336 18.60 16.38 18.94
C ARG A 336 19.51 16.21 17.73
N ALA A 337 19.02 15.53 16.69
CA ALA A 337 19.79 15.37 15.45
C ALA A 337 20.03 16.71 14.72
N LYS A 338 19.04 17.61 14.75
CA LYS A 338 19.18 18.99 14.22
C LYS A 338 20.20 19.77 15.04
N GLU A 339 20.12 19.74 16.37
CA GLU A 339 21.10 20.36 17.24
C GLU A 339 22.52 19.84 16.95
N LEU A 340 22.68 18.53 16.74
CA LEU A 340 23.95 17.93 16.36
C LEU A 340 24.39 18.22 14.92
N GLY A 341 23.55 18.87 14.11
CA GLY A 341 23.85 19.17 12.70
C GLY A 341 23.89 17.96 11.78
N VAL A 342 23.27 16.83 12.19
CA VAL A 342 23.32 15.55 11.46
C VAL A 342 21.92 15.10 10.94
N TYR A 343 20.92 15.95 11.07
CA TYR A 343 19.59 15.61 10.57
C TYR A 343 19.56 15.52 9.04
N GLU A 344 20.07 16.56 8.36
CA GLU A 344 20.04 16.67 6.88
C GLU A 344 21.26 16.04 6.19
N ARG A 345 22.37 15.88 6.90
CA ARG A 345 23.66 15.41 6.36
C ARG A 345 24.30 14.37 7.27
N LYS A 346 25.22 13.60 6.72
CA LYS A 346 26.05 12.66 7.48
C LYS A 346 27.00 13.41 8.41
N PHE A 347 27.45 12.70 9.44
CA PHE A 347 28.63 13.09 10.20
C PHE A 347 29.86 12.62 9.44
N GLU A 348 30.73 13.56 9.04
CA GLU A 348 31.92 13.30 8.26
C GLU A 348 33.15 13.54 9.11
N PRO A 349 33.70 12.50 9.78
CA PRO A 349 34.94 12.62 10.58
C PRO A 349 36.14 12.86 9.67
N LYS A 350 37.07 13.67 10.15
CA LYS A 350 38.33 13.98 9.44
C LYS A 350 39.30 12.80 9.56
N ILE A 351 39.20 11.83 8.65
CA ILE A 351 40.08 10.63 8.67
C ILE A 351 40.77 10.52 7.32
N ASP A 352 42.12 10.65 7.31
CA ASP A 352 42.93 10.34 6.12
C ASP A 352 43.34 8.85 6.16
N VAL A 353 42.80 8.06 5.26
CA VAL A 353 43.11 6.64 5.11
C VAL A 353 44.57 6.43 4.68
N ARG A 354 45.19 7.39 3.98
CA ARG A 354 46.61 7.31 3.57
C ARG A 354 47.55 7.33 4.78
N GLU A 355 47.21 8.11 5.81
CA GLU A 355 48.00 8.11 7.07
C GLU A 355 47.91 6.74 7.77
N ILE A 356 46.73 6.08 7.76
CA ILE A 356 46.54 4.76 8.32
C ILE A 356 47.43 3.73 7.60
N LEU A 357 47.44 3.80 6.27
CA LEU A 357 48.28 2.93 5.46
C LEU A 357 49.79 3.18 5.70
N ALA A 358 50.19 4.46 5.77
CA ALA A 358 51.56 4.85 6.05
C ALA A 358 52.05 4.41 7.45
N ALA A 359 51.12 4.33 8.41
CA ALA A 359 51.41 3.79 9.76
C ALA A 359 51.54 2.26 9.81
N GLY A 360 51.42 1.56 8.66
CA GLY A 360 51.66 0.12 8.56
C GLY A 360 50.46 -0.78 8.84
N PHE A 361 49.27 -0.22 9.01
CA PHE A 361 48.03 -1.03 9.16
C PHE A 361 47.71 -1.79 7.88
N LYS A 362 47.30 -3.05 7.98
CA LYS A 362 46.94 -3.92 6.83
C LYS A 362 45.63 -4.67 7.05
N ASN A 363 44.97 -5.00 5.98
CA ASN A 363 43.77 -5.85 5.97
C ASN A 363 42.72 -5.39 7.01
N GLU A 364 42.23 -6.27 7.85
CA GLU A 364 41.19 -5.99 8.85
C GLU A 364 41.60 -4.91 9.87
N MET A 365 42.91 -4.72 10.12
CA MET A 365 43.40 -3.67 11.00
C MET A 365 43.11 -2.26 10.50
N ILE A 366 42.98 -2.05 9.17
CA ILE A 366 42.58 -0.76 8.58
C ILE A 366 41.16 -0.39 9.02
N ALA A 367 40.24 -1.33 8.92
CA ALA A 367 38.85 -1.10 9.31
C ALA A 367 38.71 -0.84 10.82
N ALA A 368 39.46 -1.57 11.64
CA ALA A 368 39.51 -1.36 13.08
C ALA A 368 40.07 0.03 13.46
N GLU A 369 41.15 0.48 12.80
CA GLU A 369 41.75 1.80 13.04
C GLU A 369 40.80 2.94 12.54
N ILE A 370 40.15 2.78 11.40
CA ILE A 370 39.12 3.73 10.95
C ILE A 370 38.03 3.87 12.01
N LYS A 371 37.49 2.75 12.52
CA LYS A 371 36.47 2.76 13.56
C LYS A 371 36.95 3.44 14.86
N ARG A 372 38.20 3.17 15.27
CA ARG A 372 38.81 3.82 16.44
C ARG A 372 38.91 5.33 16.26
N ARG A 373 39.37 5.81 15.09
CA ARG A 373 39.44 7.25 14.76
C ARG A 373 38.02 7.88 14.65
N GLN A 374 37.05 7.19 14.14
CA GLN A 374 35.63 7.65 14.12
C GLN A 374 35.12 7.88 15.55
N GLU A 375 35.39 6.95 16.49
CA GLU A 375 34.99 7.10 17.88
C GLU A 375 35.71 8.29 18.56
N LEU A 376 36.97 8.54 18.24
CA LEU A 376 37.72 9.68 18.73
C LEU A 376 37.13 10.99 18.21
N GLU A 377 36.87 11.10 16.90
CA GLU A 377 36.28 12.29 16.31
C GLU A 377 34.89 12.59 16.88
N ILE A 378 34.07 11.57 17.13
CA ILE A 378 32.77 11.74 17.82
C ILE A 378 32.99 12.31 19.22
N SER A 379 34.00 11.81 19.96
CA SER A 379 34.27 12.27 21.32
C SER A 379 34.75 13.74 21.34
N ASN A 380 35.64 14.09 20.41
CA ASN A 380 36.13 15.46 20.25
C ASN A 380 34.95 16.41 19.90
N TYR A 381 34.15 16.05 18.93
CA TYR A 381 32.97 16.83 18.51
C TYR A 381 32.01 17.09 19.68
N LEU A 382 31.72 16.08 20.49
CA LEU A 382 30.86 16.21 21.66
C LEU A 382 31.50 17.07 22.77
N SER A 383 32.80 17.02 22.95
CA SER A 383 33.54 17.83 23.95
C SER A 383 33.51 19.30 23.56
N GLU A 384 33.84 19.64 22.33
CA GLU A 384 33.78 21.03 21.81
C GLU A 384 32.42 21.66 22.01
N ARG A 385 31.34 20.90 21.77
CA ARG A 385 29.95 21.41 21.94
C ARG A 385 29.56 21.64 23.39
N LYS A 386 30.12 20.92 24.34
CA LYS A 386 29.92 21.18 25.78
C LYS A 386 30.51 22.52 26.20
N PHE A 387 31.69 22.88 25.67
CA PHE A 387 32.33 24.17 25.95
C PHE A 387 31.57 25.36 25.34
N ILE A 388 30.83 25.18 24.27
CA ILE A 388 30.06 26.26 23.62
C ILE A 388 28.71 26.51 24.35
N LYS A 389 28.18 25.51 25.07
CA LYS A 389 26.90 25.60 25.79
C LYS A 389 27.08 25.99 27.28
N SER A 390 28.30 25.99 27.81
CA SER A 390 28.69 26.50 29.15
C SER A 390 29.05 27.98 29.08
#